data_b574bac8025e76d1a0fc2009a70496ab
#
_entry.id   b574bac8025e76d1a0fc2009a70496ab
#
_cell.length_a   1.000
_cell.length_b   1.000
_cell.length_c   1.000
_cell.angle_alpha   90.00
_cell.angle_beta   90.00
_cell.angle_gamma   90.00
#
_symmetry.space_group_name_H-M   'P 1'
#
loop_
_entity.id
_entity.type
_entity.pdbx_description
1 polymer ?
#
loop_
_entity_poly.entity_id
_entity_poly.type
_entity_poly.pdbx_seq_one_letter_code
_entity_poly.pdbx_strand_id
1 'polypeptide(L)'
;NGIVLPDEANPDVQRARLQPVAERINHGLAALGFTLCRGRIMAGNPKWCLSESEWRERFASWIGAGDPAAILGAMIFFDFRGLFGNAALADSLRDWLAVEASGNERFLRQLAQNALGNRPPLGILRDFAVGEDKEHPGTIDLKVNGAILFVDPARVYALAYRLRPTNTVERLRAAAEKGLLAQHDCEAWIAAFNYLQHFRLRHQHGQIARGETPDNHLNPDRLNELDRRLLKETLRS
;
A
#
# COMPACT_ATOMS: atom_id res chain seq x y z
N ASN A 1 -10.68 4.03 -0.08
CA ASN A 1 -11.03 5.42 0.20
C ASN A 1 -11.98 5.50 1.40
N GLY A 2 -11.99 6.65 2.11
CA GLY A 2 -12.84 6.94 3.25
C GLY A 2 -13.30 8.40 3.22
N ILE A 3 -14.17 8.75 4.14
CA ILE A 3 -14.67 10.11 4.34
C ILE A 3 -14.28 10.54 5.75
N VAL A 4 -13.74 11.75 5.89
CA VAL A 4 -13.49 12.42 7.17
C VAL A 4 -14.52 13.53 7.32
N LEU A 5 -15.28 13.49 8.41
CA LEU A 5 -16.28 14.50 8.78
C LEU A 5 -15.67 15.44 9.84
N PRO A 6 -16.02 16.73 9.85
CA PRO A 6 -15.69 17.61 10.97
C PRO A 6 -16.44 17.16 12.23
N ASP A 7 -15.82 17.29 13.41
CA ASP A 7 -16.38 16.84 14.69
C ASP A 7 -17.63 17.65 15.13
N GLU A 8 -17.73 18.91 14.69
CA GLU A 8 -18.87 19.80 14.99
C GLU A 8 -20.14 19.40 14.22
N ALA A 9 -20.02 18.57 13.18
CA ALA A 9 -21.17 18.08 12.43
C ALA A 9 -21.77 16.87 13.11
N ASN A 10 -23.11 16.76 13.14
CA ASN A 10 -23.75 15.53 13.59
C ASN A 10 -23.35 14.38 12.64
N PRO A 11 -22.55 13.39 13.08
CA PRO A 11 -21.99 12.37 12.19
C PRO A 11 -23.07 11.53 11.51
N ASP A 12 -24.18 11.21 12.21
CA ASP A 12 -25.22 10.34 11.66
C ASP A 12 -25.98 11.03 10.54
N VAL A 13 -26.28 12.33 10.70
CA VAL A 13 -26.91 13.14 9.64
C VAL A 13 -25.99 13.23 8.42
N GLN A 14 -24.70 13.47 8.65
CA GLN A 14 -23.73 13.56 7.55
C GLN A 14 -23.51 12.22 6.85
N ARG A 15 -23.43 11.11 7.61
CA ARG A 15 -23.36 9.76 7.03
C ARG A 15 -24.56 9.47 6.14
N ALA A 16 -25.78 9.71 6.64
CA ALA A 16 -27.00 9.50 5.87
C ALA A 16 -27.02 10.31 4.57
N ARG A 17 -26.49 11.55 4.59
CA ARG A 17 -26.41 12.44 3.42
C ARG A 17 -25.34 12.00 2.43
N LEU A 18 -24.15 11.62 2.90
CA LEU A 18 -22.98 11.34 2.06
C LEU A 18 -22.93 9.91 1.54
N GLN A 19 -23.53 8.95 2.26
CA GLN A 19 -23.52 7.55 1.89
C GLN A 19 -24.00 7.28 0.45
N PRO A 20 -25.16 7.79 0.01
CA PRO A 20 -25.62 7.55 -1.37
C PRO A 20 -24.71 8.19 -2.43
N VAL A 21 -24.04 9.30 -2.08
CA VAL A 21 -23.06 9.95 -2.98
C VAL A 21 -21.81 9.09 -3.11
N ALA A 22 -21.28 8.61 -1.98
CA ALA A 22 -20.10 7.75 -1.95
C ALA A 22 -20.31 6.43 -2.71
N GLU A 23 -21.50 5.83 -2.57
CA GLU A 23 -21.88 4.63 -3.34
C GLU A 23 -21.90 4.90 -4.83
N ARG A 24 -22.52 6.00 -5.28
CA ARG A 24 -22.52 6.39 -6.70
C ARG A 24 -21.10 6.62 -7.24
N ILE A 25 -20.21 7.25 -6.44
CA ILE A 25 -18.81 7.45 -6.84
C ILE A 25 -18.10 6.10 -6.99
N ASN A 26 -18.26 5.17 -6.04
CA ASN A 26 -17.65 3.85 -6.12
C ASN A 26 -18.15 3.06 -7.33
N HIS A 27 -19.45 3.08 -7.61
CA HIS A 27 -20.00 2.44 -8.80
C HIS A 27 -19.59 3.13 -10.10
N GLY A 28 -19.49 4.45 -10.12
CA GLY A 28 -18.97 5.20 -11.26
C GLY A 28 -17.51 4.83 -11.58
N LEU A 29 -16.66 4.73 -10.55
CA LEU A 29 -15.28 4.24 -10.71
C LEU A 29 -15.24 2.78 -11.22
N ALA A 30 -16.16 1.92 -10.74
CA ALA A 30 -16.24 0.56 -11.22
C ALA A 30 -16.64 0.49 -12.71
N ALA A 31 -17.56 1.35 -13.15
CA ALA A 31 -17.93 1.45 -14.56
C ALA A 31 -16.78 1.94 -15.46
N LEU A 32 -15.80 2.67 -14.90
CA LEU A 32 -14.57 3.08 -15.57
C LEU A 32 -13.45 2.01 -15.53
N GLY A 33 -13.73 0.82 -14.99
CA GLY A 33 -12.78 -0.30 -14.95
C GLY A 33 -12.03 -0.46 -13.62
N PHE A 34 -12.27 0.41 -12.61
CA PHE A 34 -11.67 0.23 -11.27
C PHE A 34 -12.47 -0.80 -10.47
N THR A 35 -11.98 -2.01 -10.35
CA THR A 35 -12.64 -3.10 -9.63
C THR A 35 -12.99 -2.70 -8.21
N LEU A 36 -14.24 -2.97 -7.79
CA LEU A 36 -14.68 -2.76 -6.41
C LEU A 36 -13.84 -3.60 -5.44
N CYS A 37 -13.46 -3.01 -4.32
CA CYS A 37 -12.66 -3.67 -3.30
C CYS A 37 -13.44 -4.82 -2.65
N ARG A 38 -12.93 -6.07 -2.76
CA ARG A 38 -13.53 -7.26 -2.15
C ARG A 38 -13.64 -7.13 -0.62
N GLY A 39 -12.68 -6.46 0.03
CA GLY A 39 -12.70 -6.15 1.47
C GLY A 39 -13.65 -5.02 1.87
N ARG A 40 -14.40 -4.44 0.92
CA ARG A 40 -15.32 -3.31 1.15
C ARG A 40 -14.67 -2.10 1.83
N ILE A 41 -13.37 -1.87 1.57
CA ILE A 41 -12.63 -0.70 2.08
C ILE A 41 -12.80 0.44 1.09
N MET A 42 -14.01 1.00 1.10
CA MET A 42 -14.45 2.04 0.18
C MET A 42 -15.37 3.02 0.89
N ALA A 43 -15.41 4.27 0.46
CA ALA A 43 -16.23 5.32 1.05
C ALA A 43 -17.73 5.01 1.06
N GLY A 44 -18.21 4.18 0.12
CA GLY A 44 -19.57 3.65 0.12
C GLY A 44 -19.90 2.65 1.25
N ASN A 45 -18.91 2.28 2.07
CA ASN A 45 -19.17 1.49 3.28
C ASN A 45 -19.21 2.45 4.49
N PRO A 46 -20.33 2.50 5.24
CA PRO A 46 -20.49 3.42 6.37
C PRO A 46 -19.39 3.33 7.43
N LYS A 47 -18.72 2.17 7.55
CA LYS A 47 -17.58 1.97 8.46
C LYS A 47 -16.39 2.90 8.19
N TRP A 48 -16.32 3.49 7.00
CA TRP A 48 -15.23 4.35 6.55
C TRP A 48 -15.69 5.79 6.30
N CYS A 49 -16.84 6.17 6.86
CA CYS A 49 -17.34 7.54 6.92
C CYS A 49 -17.39 7.95 8.39
N LEU A 50 -16.30 8.49 8.89
CA LEU A 50 -16.07 8.76 10.30
C LEU A 50 -15.74 10.24 10.51
N SER A 51 -16.04 10.76 11.72
CA SER A 51 -15.56 12.07 12.13
C SER A 51 -14.04 12.06 12.34
N GLU A 52 -13.42 13.21 12.47
CA GLU A 52 -11.98 13.29 12.71
C GLU A 52 -11.59 12.60 14.02
N SER A 53 -12.36 12.79 15.08
CA SER A 53 -12.16 12.11 16.37
C SER A 53 -12.34 10.59 16.26
N GLU A 54 -13.38 10.12 15.57
CA GLU A 54 -13.60 8.70 15.34
C GLU A 54 -12.47 8.05 14.51
N TRP A 55 -11.90 8.78 13.54
CA TRP A 55 -10.72 8.31 12.82
C TRP A 55 -9.49 8.22 13.70
N ARG A 56 -9.26 9.21 14.58
CA ARG A 56 -8.17 9.20 15.55
C ARG A 56 -8.30 8.02 16.51
N GLU A 57 -9.48 7.77 17.07
CA GLU A 57 -9.75 6.61 17.92
C GLU A 57 -9.48 5.29 17.19
N ARG A 58 -9.92 5.18 15.95
CA ARG A 58 -9.70 4.01 15.10
C ARG A 58 -8.21 3.77 14.86
N PHE A 59 -7.47 4.79 14.51
CA PHE A 59 -6.02 4.70 14.28
C PHE A 59 -5.25 4.43 15.57
N ALA A 60 -5.63 5.06 16.67
CA ALA A 60 -5.06 4.79 17.99
C ALA A 60 -5.29 3.33 18.42
N SER A 61 -6.48 2.78 18.15
CA SER A 61 -6.77 1.38 18.44
C SER A 61 -5.87 0.43 17.64
N TRP A 62 -5.59 0.70 16.38
CA TRP A 62 -4.66 -0.12 15.57
C TRP A 62 -3.21 0.00 16.05
N ILE A 63 -2.76 1.21 16.39
CA ILE A 63 -1.43 1.43 16.93
C ILE A 63 -1.27 0.73 18.29
N GLY A 64 -2.31 0.77 19.13
CA GLY A 64 -2.31 0.17 20.45
C GLY A 64 -2.45 -1.35 20.47
N ALA A 65 -3.28 -1.95 19.62
CA ALA A 65 -3.56 -3.38 19.63
C ALA A 65 -2.38 -4.21 19.13
N GLY A 66 -1.84 -3.87 17.95
CA GLY A 66 -0.68 -4.54 17.37
C GLY A 66 -0.92 -6.00 16.97
N ASP A 67 -2.18 -6.42 16.87
CA ASP A 67 -2.53 -7.71 16.30
C ASP A 67 -2.48 -7.69 14.75
N PRO A 68 -2.50 -8.83 14.06
CA PRO A 68 -2.42 -8.87 12.60
C PRO A 68 -3.52 -8.07 11.88
N ALA A 69 -4.73 -8.01 12.43
CA ALA A 69 -5.84 -7.26 11.82
C ALA A 69 -5.63 -5.74 11.96
N ALA A 70 -5.11 -5.29 13.10
CA ALA A 70 -4.73 -3.90 13.35
C ALA A 70 -3.58 -3.45 12.44
N ILE A 71 -2.54 -4.29 12.30
CA ILE A 71 -1.42 -4.03 11.39
C ILE A 71 -1.91 -3.93 9.94
N LEU A 72 -2.77 -4.86 9.50
CA LEU A 72 -3.37 -4.79 8.16
C LEU A 72 -4.19 -3.50 7.97
N GLY A 73 -4.99 -3.09 8.97
CA GLY A 73 -5.72 -1.83 8.95
C GLY A 73 -4.80 -0.63 8.76
N ALA A 74 -3.73 -0.55 9.56
CA ALA A 74 -2.72 0.49 9.46
C ALA A 74 -2.05 0.50 8.07
N MET A 75 -1.66 -0.66 7.55
CA MET A 75 -1.04 -0.79 6.23
C MET A 75 -1.94 -0.32 5.09
N ILE A 76 -3.26 -0.44 5.23
CA ILE A 76 -4.23 0.00 4.22
C ILE A 76 -4.48 1.50 4.30
N PHE A 77 -4.61 2.06 5.52
CA PHE A 77 -5.11 3.41 5.71
C PHE A 77 -4.03 4.47 5.95
N PHE A 78 -2.84 4.14 6.45
CA PHE A 78 -1.85 5.15 6.87
C PHE A 78 -1.14 5.88 5.71
N ASP A 79 -1.52 5.59 4.46
CA ASP A 79 -1.07 6.28 3.25
C ASP A 79 -2.12 7.24 2.66
N PHE A 80 -3.09 7.68 3.48
CA PHE A 80 -4.18 8.52 2.99
C PHE A 80 -3.71 9.96 2.68
N ARG A 81 -4.46 10.59 1.80
CA ARG A 81 -4.35 12.01 1.44
C ARG A 81 -5.73 12.57 1.13
N GLY A 82 -5.91 13.86 1.29
CA GLY A 82 -7.11 14.54 0.82
C GLY A 82 -7.21 14.45 -0.70
N LEU A 83 -8.36 14.02 -1.23
CA LEU A 83 -8.65 13.97 -2.66
C LEU A 83 -9.64 15.05 -3.07
N PHE A 84 -10.58 15.38 -2.20
CA PHE A 84 -11.66 16.33 -2.44
C PHE A 84 -12.21 16.87 -1.12
N GLY A 85 -12.74 18.08 -1.14
CA GLY A 85 -13.33 18.74 0.02
C GLY A 85 -12.30 19.53 0.85
N ASN A 86 -12.52 19.60 2.17
CA ASN A 86 -11.63 20.32 3.07
C ASN A 86 -10.35 19.49 3.34
N ALA A 87 -9.26 19.84 2.65
CA ALA A 87 -7.98 19.17 2.80
C ALA A 87 -7.41 19.29 4.24
N ALA A 88 -7.74 20.36 4.98
CA ALA A 88 -7.24 20.57 6.34
C ALA A 88 -7.65 19.45 7.30
N LEU A 89 -8.81 18.80 7.11
CA LEU A 89 -9.22 17.64 7.91
C LEU A 89 -8.28 16.44 7.71
N ALA A 90 -7.90 16.18 6.45
CA ALA A 90 -6.97 15.11 6.16
C ALA A 90 -5.55 15.43 6.66
N ASP A 91 -5.12 16.68 6.53
CA ASP A 91 -3.79 17.11 6.96
C ASP A 91 -3.67 17.08 8.49
N SER A 92 -4.68 17.56 9.23
CA SER A 92 -4.77 17.46 10.70
C SER A 92 -4.66 16.01 11.17
N LEU A 93 -5.44 15.12 10.56
CA LEU A 93 -5.42 13.70 10.91
C LEU A 93 -4.06 13.04 10.58
N ARG A 94 -3.40 13.45 9.49
CA ARG A 94 -2.06 12.96 9.12
C ARG A 94 -0.98 13.45 10.09
N ASP A 95 -1.03 14.72 10.48
CA ASP A 95 -0.05 15.28 11.42
C ASP A 95 -0.19 14.63 12.80
N TRP A 96 -1.42 14.41 13.26
CA TRP A 96 -1.69 13.64 14.48
C TRP A 96 -1.18 12.19 14.36
N LEU A 97 -1.50 11.49 13.27
CA LEU A 97 -1.06 10.11 13.05
C LEU A 97 0.48 9.99 13.05
N ALA A 98 1.18 10.94 12.44
CA ALA A 98 2.64 10.94 12.38
C ALA A 98 3.27 11.03 13.78
N VAL A 99 2.67 11.83 14.67
CA VAL A 99 3.10 11.94 16.08
C VAL A 99 2.82 10.65 16.83
N GLU A 100 1.60 10.14 16.74
CA GLU A 100 1.15 8.95 17.49
C GLU A 100 1.91 7.69 17.08
N ALA A 101 2.06 7.46 15.76
CA ALA A 101 2.78 6.29 15.26
C ALA A 101 4.27 6.35 15.59
N SER A 102 4.93 7.51 15.43
CA SER A 102 6.36 7.66 15.72
C SER A 102 6.69 7.53 17.22
N GLY A 103 5.74 7.83 18.09
CA GLY A 103 5.88 7.68 19.55
C GLY A 103 5.70 6.24 20.05
N ASN A 104 5.25 5.31 19.22
CA ASN A 104 4.97 3.92 19.62
C ASN A 104 5.98 2.93 19.02
N GLU A 105 7.10 2.72 19.76
CA GLU A 105 8.17 1.80 19.33
C GLU A 105 7.69 0.36 19.10
N ARG A 106 6.73 -0.12 19.92
CA ARG A 106 6.16 -1.46 19.76
C ARG A 106 5.45 -1.59 18.41
N PHE A 107 4.62 -0.62 18.07
CA PHE A 107 3.91 -0.59 16.79
C PHE A 107 4.88 -0.53 15.62
N LEU A 108 5.88 0.35 15.66
CA LEU A 108 6.90 0.45 14.60
C LEU A 108 7.69 -0.85 14.44
N ARG A 109 8.04 -1.53 15.54
CA ARG A 109 8.69 -2.83 15.51
C ARG A 109 7.81 -3.89 14.85
N GLN A 110 6.52 -3.92 15.15
CA GLN A 110 5.56 -4.85 14.53
C GLN A 110 5.39 -4.59 13.05
N LEU A 111 5.31 -3.32 12.61
CA LEU A 111 5.31 -2.96 11.20
C LEU A 111 6.59 -3.41 10.49
N ALA A 112 7.76 -3.18 11.10
CA ALA A 112 9.03 -3.61 10.56
C ALA A 112 9.11 -5.14 10.46
N GLN A 113 8.66 -5.87 11.49
CA GLN A 113 8.59 -7.34 11.46
C GLN A 113 7.66 -7.85 10.36
N ASN A 114 6.50 -7.21 10.18
CA ASN A 114 5.59 -7.52 9.09
C ASN A 114 6.24 -7.29 7.71
N ALA A 115 6.94 -6.17 7.53
CA ALA A 115 7.68 -5.88 6.31
C ALA A 115 8.79 -6.91 6.02
N LEU A 116 9.57 -7.28 7.03
CA LEU A 116 10.63 -8.30 6.94
C LEU A 116 10.09 -9.73 6.75
N GLY A 117 8.81 -9.98 7.05
CA GLY A 117 8.12 -11.24 6.75
C GLY A 117 7.93 -11.46 5.24
N ASN A 118 7.86 -10.40 4.47
CA ASN A 118 7.81 -10.45 3.02
C ASN A 118 9.23 -10.71 2.49
N ARG A 119 9.46 -11.92 1.97
CA ARG A 119 10.77 -12.30 1.43
C ARG A 119 10.76 -12.23 -0.10
N PRO A 120 11.88 -11.78 -0.71
CA PRO A 120 12.05 -11.91 -2.15
C PRO A 120 11.86 -13.37 -2.58
N PRO A 121 11.13 -13.64 -3.67
CA PRO A 121 10.87 -14.99 -4.15
C PRO A 121 12.08 -15.56 -4.90
N LEU A 122 13.24 -15.59 -4.23
CA LEU A 122 14.50 -16.11 -4.78
C LEU A 122 14.79 -17.51 -4.25
N GLY A 123 15.09 -18.42 -5.15
CA GLY A 123 15.44 -19.81 -4.83
C GLY A 123 16.94 -19.99 -4.61
N ILE A 124 17.32 -21.03 -3.87
CA ILE A 124 18.73 -21.42 -3.65
C ILE A 124 19.26 -22.20 -4.87
N LEU A 125 18.47 -23.15 -5.37
CA LEU A 125 18.83 -24.02 -6.50
C LEU A 125 18.25 -23.55 -7.83
N ARG A 126 17.16 -22.79 -7.78
CA ARG A 126 16.51 -22.16 -8.92
C ARG A 126 16.57 -20.65 -8.77
N ASP A 127 16.43 -19.92 -9.87
CA ASP A 127 16.43 -18.45 -9.82
C ASP A 127 15.32 -17.89 -8.95
N PHE A 128 14.15 -18.54 -8.98
CA PHE A 128 12.97 -18.10 -8.27
C PHE A 128 12.36 -19.23 -7.41
N ALA A 129 11.90 -18.85 -6.22
CA ALA A 129 11.04 -19.67 -5.39
C ALA A 129 9.59 -19.34 -5.78
N VAL A 130 8.94 -20.23 -6.51
CA VAL A 130 7.52 -20.12 -6.85
C VAL A 130 6.66 -20.62 -5.72
N GLY A 131 5.56 -19.92 -5.45
CA GLY A 131 4.62 -20.31 -4.40
C GLY A 131 3.82 -21.58 -4.77
N GLU A 132 3.36 -22.28 -3.72
CA GLU A 132 2.41 -23.40 -3.83
C GLU A 132 0.95 -22.89 -3.86
N ASP A 133 0.71 -21.70 -4.41
CA ASP A 133 -0.64 -21.18 -4.56
C ASP A 133 -1.45 -22.12 -5.47
N LYS A 134 -2.59 -22.61 -4.95
CA LYS A 134 -3.45 -23.56 -5.66
C LYS A 134 -4.15 -22.90 -6.86
N GLU A 135 -4.42 -21.60 -6.80
CA GLU A 135 -5.07 -20.86 -7.88
C GLU A 135 -4.06 -20.46 -8.97
N HIS A 136 -2.78 -20.20 -8.58
CA HIS A 136 -1.73 -19.76 -9.49
C HIS A 136 -0.43 -20.57 -9.30
N PRO A 137 -0.45 -21.88 -9.56
CA PRO A 137 0.71 -22.75 -9.32
C PRO A 137 1.90 -22.35 -10.20
N GLY A 138 3.10 -22.39 -9.64
CA GLY A 138 4.33 -22.09 -10.38
C GLY A 138 4.51 -20.63 -10.77
N THR A 139 3.82 -19.70 -10.09
CA THR A 139 3.90 -18.26 -10.36
C THR A 139 4.50 -17.48 -9.20
N ILE A 140 4.88 -16.24 -9.48
CA ILE A 140 5.28 -15.21 -8.52
C ILE A 140 4.25 -14.09 -8.56
N ASP A 141 3.68 -13.68 -7.44
CA ASP A 141 2.89 -12.46 -7.35
C ASP A 141 3.82 -11.23 -7.33
N LEU A 142 3.91 -10.52 -8.45
CA LEU A 142 4.76 -9.33 -8.60
C LEU A 142 4.35 -8.17 -7.67
N LYS A 143 3.14 -8.17 -7.13
CA LYS A 143 2.69 -7.18 -6.16
C LYS A 143 3.13 -7.57 -4.75
N VAL A 144 2.79 -8.78 -4.30
CA VAL A 144 3.03 -9.24 -2.93
C VAL A 144 4.48 -9.67 -2.73
N ASN A 145 5.07 -10.38 -3.70
CA ASN A 145 6.46 -10.85 -3.62
C ASN A 145 7.47 -9.90 -4.28
N GLY A 146 7.00 -8.78 -4.83
CA GLY A 146 7.85 -7.80 -5.52
C GLY A 146 7.67 -6.38 -4.97
N ALA A 147 6.67 -5.65 -5.43
CA ALA A 147 6.50 -4.24 -5.12
C ALA A 147 6.41 -3.94 -3.61
N ILE A 148 5.79 -4.83 -2.83
CA ILE A 148 5.62 -4.66 -1.38
C ILE A 148 6.96 -4.62 -0.63
N LEU A 149 8.01 -5.25 -1.16
CA LEU A 149 9.35 -5.23 -0.58
C LEU A 149 9.94 -3.82 -0.49
N PHE A 150 9.48 -2.89 -1.31
CA PHE A 150 9.88 -1.48 -1.33
C PHE A 150 8.84 -0.57 -0.65
N VAL A 151 7.55 -0.90 -0.80
CA VAL A 151 6.47 -0.08 -0.25
C VAL A 151 6.46 -0.12 1.27
N ASP A 152 6.57 -1.29 1.87
CA ASP A 152 6.47 -1.46 3.32
C ASP A 152 7.65 -0.84 4.08
N PRO A 153 8.92 -1.05 3.71
CA PRO A 153 10.02 -0.34 4.35
C PRO A 153 9.91 1.18 4.20
N ALA A 154 9.57 1.69 3.01
CA ALA A 154 9.37 3.13 2.79
C ALA A 154 8.27 3.71 3.72
N ARG A 155 7.21 2.93 3.99
CA ARG A 155 6.15 3.30 4.94
C ARG A 155 6.65 3.29 6.37
N VAL A 156 7.41 2.28 6.77
CA VAL A 156 8.03 2.20 8.11
C VAL A 156 8.90 3.42 8.36
N TYR A 157 9.79 3.78 7.41
CA TYR A 157 10.59 5.00 7.50
C TYR A 157 9.70 6.25 7.63
N ALA A 158 8.66 6.36 6.80
CA ALA A 158 7.77 7.52 6.84
C ALA A 158 7.09 7.69 8.21
N LEU A 159 6.59 6.61 8.80
CA LEU A 159 5.94 6.66 10.11
C LEU A 159 6.94 6.89 11.25
N ALA A 160 8.08 6.21 11.23
CA ALA A 160 9.09 6.33 12.28
C ALA A 160 9.72 7.74 12.35
N TYR A 161 9.94 8.37 11.20
CA TYR A 161 10.63 9.64 11.10
C TYR A 161 9.75 10.81 10.64
N ARG A 162 8.42 10.63 10.68
CA ARG A 162 7.41 11.66 10.33
C ARG A 162 7.65 12.25 8.94
N LEU A 163 7.94 11.42 7.95
CA LEU A 163 8.10 11.86 6.57
C LEU A 163 6.70 12.11 5.97
N ARG A 164 6.50 13.27 5.38
CA ARG A 164 5.19 13.68 4.85
C ARG A 164 4.76 13.00 3.54
N PRO A 165 5.66 12.60 2.62
CA PRO A 165 5.24 11.97 1.37
C PRO A 165 4.42 10.69 1.59
N THR A 166 3.46 10.45 0.67
CA THR A 166 2.68 9.20 0.63
C THR A 166 3.11 8.28 -0.52
N ASN A 167 3.82 8.82 -1.49
CA ASN A 167 4.39 8.07 -2.61
C ASN A 167 5.69 7.35 -2.18
N THR A 168 5.87 6.10 -2.60
CA THR A 168 7.03 5.27 -2.20
C THR A 168 8.36 5.90 -2.61
N VAL A 169 8.47 6.40 -3.85
CA VAL A 169 9.70 7.03 -4.36
C VAL A 169 10.05 8.30 -3.58
N GLU A 170 9.05 9.15 -3.33
CA GLU A 170 9.23 10.37 -2.55
C GLU A 170 9.60 10.08 -1.08
N ARG A 171 9.08 9.02 -0.49
CA ARG A 171 9.47 8.56 0.85
C ARG A 171 10.92 8.13 0.91
N LEU A 172 11.36 7.34 -0.06
CA LEU A 172 12.76 6.90 -0.15
C LEU A 172 13.70 8.10 -0.30
N ARG A 173 13.37 9.07 -1.16
CA ARG A 173 14.12 10.32 -1.30
C ARG A 173 14.16 11.12 0.01
N ALA A 174 13.01 11.32 0.66
CA ALA A 174 12.94 12.03 1.93
C ALA A 174 13.71 11.31 3.05
N ALA A 175 13.78 9.99 3.03
CA ALA A 175 14.61 9.22 3.95
C ALA A 175 16.11 9.44 3.68
N ALA A 176 16.52 9.45 2.42
CA ALA A 176 17.91 9.73 2.05
C ALA A 176 18.33 11.18 2.38
N GLU A 177 17.48 12.17 2.10
CA GLU A 177 17.70 13.57 2.45
C GLU A 177 17.89 13.79 3.96
N LYS A 178 17.26 12.96 4.80
CA LYS A 178 17.46 12.95 6.26
C LYS A 178 18.64 12.10 6.72
N GLY A 179 19.38 11.50 5.82
CA GLY A 179 20.53 10.62 6.16
C GLY A 179 20.12 9.27 6.78
N LEU A 180 18.85 8.86 6.65
CA LEU A 180 18.32 7.59 7.15
C LEU A 180 18.59 6.42 6.21
N LEU A 181 18.88 6.71 4.96
CA LEU A 181 19.20 5.78 3.89
C LEU A 181 20.38 6.37 3.09
N ALA A 182 21.36 5.55 2.73
CA ALA A 182 22.44 6.02 1.88
C ALA A 182 21.91 6.39 0.49
N GLN A 183 22.47 7.43 -0.12
CA GLN A 183 21.99 7.94 -1.41
C GLN A 183 22.01 6.87 -2.51
N HIS A 184 23.08 6.07 -2.55
CA HIS A 184 23.21 5.01 -3.57
C HIS A 184 22.16 3.90 -3.39
N ASP A 185 21.82 3.53 -2.13
CA ASP A 185 20.77 2.55 -1.83
C ASP A 185 19.39 3.11 -2.21
N CYS A 186 19.15 4.39 -1.92
CA CYS A 186 17.92 5.08 -2.33
C CYS A 186 17.72 5.02 -3.85
N GLU A 187 18.75 5.35 -4.62
CA GLU A 187 18.69 5.31 -6.09
C GLU A 187 18.48 3.89 -6.61
N ALA A 188 19.18 2.90 -6.04
CA ALA A 188 19.02 1.49 -6.40
C ALA A 188 17.60 1.00 -6.12
N TRP A 189 17.04 1.30 -4.94
CA TRP A 189 15.69 0.89 -4.56
C TRP A 189 14.62 1.58 -5.42
N ILE A 190 14.79 2.85 -5.75
CA ILE A 190 13.88 3.57 -6.66
C ILE A 190 13.91 2.95 -8.05
N ALA A 191 15.11 2.65 -8.59
CA ALA A 191 15.26 2.00 -9.89
C ALA A 191 14.59 0.61 -9.91
N ALA A 192 14.84 -0.19 -8.88
CA ALA A 192 14.24 -1.52 -8.70
C ALA A 192 12.70 -1.46 -8.60
N PHE A 193 12.18 -0.57 -7.76
CA PHE A 193 10.74 -0.37 -7.62
C PHE A 193 10.08 0.04 -8.94
N ASN A 194 10.66 1.02 -9.64
CA ASN A 194 10.15 1.49 -10.94
C ASN A 194 10.19 0.38 -11.99
N TYR A 195 11.28 -0.41 -12.04
CA TYR A 195 11.37 -1.56 -12.92
C TYR A 195 10.25 -2.57 -12.66
N LEU A 196 10.02 -2.93 -11.39
CA LEU A 196 8.94 -3.85 -11.01
C LEU A 196 7.55 -3.32 -11.40
N GLN A 197 7.28 -2.02 -11.19
CA GLN A 197 6.00 -1.43 -11.60
C GLN A 197 5.83 -1.47 -13.12
N HIS A 198 6.88 -1.16 -13.88
CA HIS A 198 6.89 -1.24 -15.35
C HIS A 198 6.68 -2.68 -15.83
N PHE A 199 7.35 -3.63 -15.19
CA PHE A 199 7.26 -5.04 -15.49
C PHE A 199 5.85 -5.58 -15.24
N ARG A 200 5.21 -5.19 -14.12
CA ARG A 200 3.81 -5.51 -13.82
C ARG A 200 2.85 -4.97 -14.88
N LEU A 201 2.99 -3.68 -15.23
CA LEU A 201 2.14 -3.07 -16.27
C LEU A 201 2.30 -3.77 -17.61
N ARG A 202 3.52 -4.11 -18.01
CA ARG A 202 3.79 -4.86 -19.26
C ARG A 202 3.15 -6.25 -19.23
N HIS A 203 3.24 -6.94 -18.10
CA HIS A 203 2.61 -8.26 -17.91
C HIS A 203 1.09 -8.16 -18.05
N GLN A 204 0.44 -7.25 -17.31
CA GLN A 204 -1.00 -7.03 -17.35
C GLN A 204 -1.49 -6.58 -18.73
N HIS A 205 -0.77 -5.68 -19.40
CA HIS A 205 -1.07 -5.29 -20.77
C HIS A 205 -1.01 -6.49 -21.74
N GLY A 206 0.00 -7.35 -21.59
CA GLY A 206 0.10 -8.58 -22.38
C GLY A 206 -1.07 -9.55 -22.16
N GLN A 207 -1.55 -9.68 -20.92
CA GLN A 207 -2.75 -10.48 -20.60
C GLN A 207 -3.99 -9.88 -21.28
N ILE A 208 -4.22 -8.58 -21.17
CA ILE A 208 -5.34 -7.89 -21.82
C ILE A 208 -5.29 -8.10 -23.35
N ALA A 209 -4.11 -7.97 -23.97
CA ALA A 209 -3.94 -8.18 -25.41
C ALA A 209 -4.29 -9.61 -25.87
N ARG A 210 -4.21 -10.60 -24.96
CA ARG A 210 -4.64 -11.98 -25.20
C ARG A 210 -6.09 -12.28 -24.79
N GLY A 211 -6.84 -11.26 -24.31
CA GLY A 211 -8.21 -11.43 -23.81
C GLY A 211 -8.31 -12.07 -22.43
N GLU A 212 -7.20 -12.13 -21.69
CA GLU A 212 -7.13 -12.66 -20.33
C GLU A 212 -7.48 -11.60 -19.29
N THR A 213 -7.97 -12.00 -18.12
CA THR A 213 -8.15 -11.08 -16.98
C THR A 213 -6.77 -10.72 -16.41
N PRO A 214 -6.43 -9.41 -16.32
CA PRO A 214 -5.12 -9.00 -15.83
C PRO A 214 -4.98 -9.29 -14.33
N ASP A 215 -3.84 -9.88 -13.95
CA ASP A 215 -3.44 -10.16 -12.58
C ASP A 215 -1.96 -9.80 -12.33
N ASN A 216 -1.41 -10.24 -11.18
CA ASN A 216 0.00 -10.03 -10.85
C ASN A 216 0.82 -11.33 -10.88
N HIS A 217 0.22 -12.44 -11.29
CA HIS A 217 0.82 -13.77 -11.22
C HIS A 217 1.64 -14.08 -12.47
N LEU A 218 2.95 -14.00 -12.33
CA LEU A 218 3.90 -14.22 -13.41
C LEU A 218 4.52 -15.62 -13.29
N ASN A 219 4.46 -16.40 -14.36
CA ASN A 219 5.26 -17.62 -14.46
C ASN A 219 6.70 -17.27 -14.90
N PRO A 220 7.73 -17.42 -14.06
CA PRO A 220 9.10 -17.03 -14.38
C PRO A 220 9.73 -17.91 -15.47
N ASP A 221 9.22 -19.12 -15.70
CA ASP A 221 9.72 -20.02 -16.75
C ASP A 221 9.32 -19.58 -18.16
N ARG A 222 8.34 -18.68 -18.26
CA ARG A 222 7.92 -18.07 -19.54
C ARG A 222 8.69 -16.79 -19.88
N LEU A 223 9.58 -16.34 -19.00
CA LEU A 223 10.41 -15.17 -19.27
C LEU A 223 11.54 -15.51 -20.22
N ASN A 224 11.88 -14.55 -21.10
CA ASN A 224 13.16 -14.59 -21.81
C ASN A 224 14.31 -14.42 -20.79
N GLU A 225 15.52 -14.79 -21.21
CA GLU A 225 16.70 -14.78 -20.34
C GLU A 225 17.05 -13.39 -19.78
N LEU A 226 16.86 -12.35 -20.57
CA LEU A 226 17.12 -10.97 -20.16
C LEU A 226 16.14 -10.52 -19.06
N ASP A 227 14.84 -10.70 -19.29
CA ASP A 227 13.82 -10.32 -18.31
C ASP A 227 13.97 -11.12 -17.02
N ARG A 228 14.31 -12.41 -17.12
CA ARG A 228 14.57 -13.29 -15.97
C ARG A 228 15.75 -12.77 -15.14
N ARG A 229 16.85 -12.41 -15.78
CA ARG A 229 18.03 -11.86 -15.11
C ARG A 229 17.73 -10.52 -14.45
N LEU A 230 17.10 -9.59 -15.16
CA LEU A 230 16.75 -8.28 -14.64
C LEU A 230 15.80 -8.38 -13.45
N LEU A 231 14.76 -9.23 -13.51
CA LEU A 231 13.84 -9.44 -12.39
C LEU A 231 14.58 -10.00 -11.16
N LYS A 232 15.49 -10.96 -11.37
CA LYS A 232 16.28 -11.55 -10.29
C LYS A 232 17.18 -10.52 -9.60
N GLU A 233 17.90 -9.69 -10.36
CA GLU A 233 18.76 -8.64 -9.80
C GLU A 233 17.91 -7.56 -9.09
N THR A 234 16.76 -7.19 -9.65
CA THR A 234 15.81 -6.26 -9.02
C THR A 234 15.30 -6.75 -7.67
N LEU A 235 15.08 -8.05 -7.52
CA LEU A 235 14.60 -8.64 -6.26
C LEU A 235 15.73 -8.87 -5.24
N ARG A 236 17.00 -8.70 -5.64
CA ARG A 236 18.18 -8.77 -4.77
C ARG A 236 18.61 -7.43 -4.19
N SER A 237 18.23 -6.33 -4.88
CA SER A 237 18.55 -4.97 -4.44
C SER A 237 17.78 -4.60 -3.17
#